data_7fc2edb11cd8161de53bf83cf326506f
#
_entry.id   7fc2edb11cd8161de53bf83cf326506f
#
_cell.length_a   1.000
_cell.length_b   1.000
_cell.length_c   1.000
_cell.angle_alpha   90.00
_cell.angle_beta   90.00
_cell.angle_gamma   90.00
#
_symmetry.space_group_name_H-M   'P 1'
#
loop_
_entity.id
_entity.type
_entity.pdbx_description
1 polymer ?
#
loop_
_entity_poly.entity_id
_entity_poly.type
_entity_poly.pdbx_seq_one_letter_code
_entity_poly.pdbx_strand_id
1 'polypeptide(L)'
;MTVRRLGAGLVAAALITPALAACASGTGTAGSTPSPTVSASGTASASGTASASGAPVAGDAKQALLDSTKEISNGNFRFTLAGAGSTAEGLVHQPSQSAAMKIAIGGPSSDLAMKLDVVHFKPDSWVKLELSGPTANSLPAIKQLNLGKYQHLDQNRIKGNRNLGFDFEKVDPAGSAVLTQGITEVRSTGTGAYAGTIDVTKAAEAGSLNAATIAALGTQAKTVPFTAKVDPQGRLSELVLQLPAAGQTAAQEIKMTYSDYGAATAAQKPPADQVVEAPAELYSLFN
;
A
#
# COMPACT_ATOMS: atom_id res chain seq x y z
N MET A 1 0.75 -0.38 47.92
CA MET A 1 2.05 0.17 47.52
C MET A 1 1.82 1.14 46.38
N THR A 2 2.23 2.37 46.61
CA THR A 2 1.81 3.59 45.92
C THR A 2 2.63 3.82 44.64
N VAL A 3 2.01 3.87 43.49
CA VAL A 3 2.66 4.19 42.21
C VAL A 3 2.66 5.74 42.06
N ARG A 4 3.85 6.33 42.09
CA ARG A 4 4.07 7.73 41.81
C ARG A 4 3.98 8.02 40.32
N ARG A 5 3.06 8.89 39.95
CA ARG A 5 3.00 9.59 38.67
C ARG A 5 4.07 10.67 38.66
N LEU A 6 4.94 10.67 37.66
CA LEU A 6 5.80 11.79 37.33
C LEU A 6 5.23 12.51 36.10
N GLY A 7 5.06 13.78 36.31
CA GLY A 7 4.35 14.71 35.48
C GLY A 7 5.20 15.33 34.36
N ALA A 8 4.46 15.98 33.53
CA ALA A 8 4.73 16.71 32.32
C ALA A 8 5.86 17.75 32.38
N GLY A 9 6.59 17.85 31.29
CA GLY A 9 7.38 19.00 30.91
C GLY A 9 6.95 19.52 29.56
N LEU A 10 6.19 20.62 29.56
CA LEU A 10 5.89 21.48 28.42
C LEU A 10 7.17 22.22 28.01
N VAL A 11 7.55 22.11 26.74
CA VAL A 11 8.44 23.11 26.11
C VAL A 11 7.71 23.67 24.90
N ALA A 12 7.29 24.92 25.08
CA ALA A 12 6.83 25.79 24.00
C ALA A 12 8.05 26.35 23.27
N ALA A 13 8.10 26.25 21.96
CA ALA A 13 9.06 27.01 21.15
C ALA A 13 8.31 27.70 20.01
N ALA A 14 8.65 28.98 19.91
CA ALA A 14 7.98 30.07 19.25
C ALA A 14 7.99 30.03 17.73
N LEU A 15 6.95 30.67 17.18
CA LEU A 15 6.72 31.13 15.82
C LEU A 15 7.84 32.04 15.29
N ILE A 16 8.31 31.80 14.09
CA ILE A 16 8.93 32.79 13.22
C ILE A 16 8.28 32.75 11.87
N THR A 17 7.46 33.76 11.57
CA THR A 17 7.00 34.13 10.24
C THR A 17 8.00 35.09 9.58
N PRO A 18 8.26 35.00 8.28
CA PRO A 18 8.51 36.20 7.48
C PRO A 18 7.40 36.43 6.46
N ALA A 19 6.76 37.59 6.61
CA ALA A 19 5.97 38.21 5.55
C ALA A 19 6.93 38.89 4.54
N LEU A 20 6.69 38.70 3.27
CA LEU A 20 7.23 39.55 2.22
C LEU A 20 6.11 39.89 1.25
N ALA A 21 5.66 41.14 1.38
CA ALA A 21 4.85 41.84 0.41
C ALA A 21 5.75 42.43 -0.68
N ALA A 22 5.34 42.32 -1.93
CA ALA A 22 5.78 43.21 -2.99
C ALA A 22 4.67 43.37 -4.02
N CYS A 23 4.12 44.61 -4.06
CA CYS A 23 3.27 45.17 -5.08
C CYS A 23 4.12 45.51 -6.34
N ALA A 24 3.58 45.30 -7.51
CA ALA A 24 3.88 46.15 -8.64
C ALA A 24 2.69 46.18 -9.63
N SER A 25 2.09 47.31 -9.70
CA SER A 25 1.11 47.77 -10.68
C SER A 25 1.77 48.03 -12.04
N GLY A 26 1.08 47.74 -13.12
CA GLY A 26 1.46 48.12 -14.48
C GLY A 26 0.24 48.21 -15.38
N THR A 27 -0.26 49.42 -15.54
CA THR A 27 -1.31 49.89 -16.50
C THR A 27 -0.76 49.99 -17.92
N GLY A 28 -1.60 49.72 -18.94
CA GLY A 28 -1.28 50.01 -20.36
C GLY A 28 -2.31 49.42 -21.31
N THR A 29 -3.35 50.12 -21.56
CA THR A 29 -3.91 50.86 -22.68
C THR A 29 -4.26 50.11 -23.98
N ALA A 30 -5.50 50.37 -24.38
CA ALA A 30 -6.30 50.00 -25.51
C ALA A 30 -5.66 50.06 -26.92
N GLY A 31 -6.22 49.26 -27.84
CA GLY A 31 -5.98 49.34 -29.29
C GLY A 31 -6.96 48.50 -30.09
N SER A 32 -7.91 49.14 -30.62
CA SER A 32 -8.92 49.01 -31.66
C SER A 32 -8.83 47.85 -32.68
N THR A 33 -10.02 47.32 -32.99
CA THR A 33 -10.53 46.58 -34.17
C THR A 33 -10.07 47.14 -35.56
N PRO A 34 -10.11 46.33 -36.68
CA PRO A 34 -11.40 45.92 -37.27
C PRO A 34 -11.44 44.51 -37.92
N SER A 35 -12.65 44.00 -38.10
CA SER A 35 -13.02 42.88 -38.97
C SER A 35 -12.82 43.17 -40.46
N PRO A 36 -12.69 42.13 -41.28
CA PRO A 36 -13.62 42.02 -42.41
C PRO A 36 -14.31 40.64 -42.54
N THR A 37 -15.57 40.72 -42.84
CA THR A 37 -16.49 39.74 -43.35
C THR A 37 -16.07 39.24 -44.73
N VAL A 38 -16.03 37.93 -44.96
CA VAL A 38 -16.28 37.33 -46.27
C VAL A 38 -17.03 36.01 -46.12
N SER A 39 -18.20 36.00 -46.72
CA SER A 39 -19.01 34.81 -46.95
C SER A 39 -18.39 33.96 -48.07
N ALA A 40 -18.35 32.64 -47.89
CA ALA A 40 -18.40 31.71 -49.00
C ALA A 40 -19.06 30.40 -48.56
N SER A 41 -20.18 30.13 -49.19
CA SER A 41 -20.94 28.87 -49.13
C SER A 41 -20.12 27.72 -49.72
N GLY A 42 -20.07 26.61 -49.03
CA GLY A 42 -19.52 25.37 -49.55
C GLY A 42 -20.16 24.19 -48.83
N THR A 43 -21.22 23.64 -49.45
CA THR A 43 -21.91 22.42 -49.05
C THR A 43 -21.00 21.23 -49.37
N ALA A 44 -20.57 20.49 -48.36
CA ALA A 44 -20.08 19.11 -48.51
C ALA A 44 -20.57 18.28 -47.34
N SER A 45 -21.61 17.50 -47.60
CA SER A 45 -22.02 16.40 -46.69
C SER A 45 -20.94 15.34 -46.67
N ALA A 46 -20.30 15.17 -45.52
CA ALA A 46 -19.59 13.96 -45.18
C ALA A 46 -20.18 13.43 -43.88
N SER A 47 -21.08 12.47 -44.02
CA SER A 47 -21.56 11.65 -42.92
C SER A 47 -20.39 10.77 -42.44
N GLY A 48 -19.56 11.30 -41.55
CA GLY A 48 -18.63 10.55 -40.72
C GLY A 48 -19.29 10.32 -39.38
N THR A 49 -19.82 9.10 -39.18
CA THR A 49 -20.25 8.66 -37.87
C THR A 49 -19.00 8.57 -37.01
N ALA A 50 -18.62 9.64 -36.35
CA ALA A 50 -17.68 9.60 -35.24
C ALA A 50 -18.43 8.87 -34.13
N SER A 51 -18.07 7.57 -33.93
CA SER A 51 -18.38 6.88 -32.69
C SER A 51 -17.79 7.71 -31.58
N ALA A 52 -18.61 8.45 -30.88
CA ALA A 52 -18.25 9.03 -29.59
C ALA A 52 -17.94 7.84 -28.69
N SER A 53 -16.65 7.59 -28.45
CA SER A 53 -16.21 6.77 -27.33
C SER A 53 -16.75 7.47 -26.08
N GLY A 54 -17.91 7.04 -25.63
CA GLY A 54 -18.49 7.53 -24.38
C GLY A 54 -17.47 7.32 -23.28
N ALA A 55 -17.19 8.38 -22.54
CA ALA A 55 -16.41 8.23 -21.30
C ALA A 55 -17.05 7.12 -20.46
N PRO A 56 -16.26 6.16 -19.94
CA PRO A 56 -16.81 5.08 -19.14
C PRO A 56 -17.64 5.65 -18.00
N VAL A 57 -18.88 5.17 -17.87
CA VAL A 57 -19.74 5.54 -16.75
C VAL A 57 -19.11 5.06 -15.45
N ALA A 58 -19.29 5.79 -14.35
CA ALA A 58 -18.66 5.49 -13.06
C ALA A 58 -18.86 4.03 -12.59
N GLY A 59 -19.99 3.40 -12.94
CA GLY A 59 -20.27 2.00 -12.67
C GLY A 59 -19.32 1.04 -13.39
N ASP A 60 -19.00 1.30 -14.64
CA ASP A 60 -18.09 0.48 -15.45
C ASP A 60 -16.65 0.57 -14.92
N ALA A 61 -16.23 1.78 -14.47
CA ALA A 61 -14.92 1.98 -13.89
C ALA A 61 -14.76 1.23 -12.54
N LYS A 62 -15.79 1.23 -11.72
CA LYS A 62 -15.79 0.46 -10.46
C LYS A 62 -15.72 -1.04 -10.72
N GLN A 63 -16.53 -1.53 -11.64
CA GLN A 63 -16.53 -2.96 -11.99
C GLN A 63 -15.19 -3.39 -12.58
N ALA A 64 -14.59 -2.58 -13.45
CA ALA A 64 -13.27 -2.84 -14.01
C ALA A 64 -12.19 -2.98 -12.92
N LEU A 65 -12.21 -2.13 -11.89
CA LEU A 65 -11.27 -2.24 -10.77
C LEU A 65 -11.55 -3.46 -9.88
N LEU A 66 -12.81 -3.80 -9.62
CA LEU A 66 -13.15 -5.03 -8.91
C LEU A 66 -12.69 -6.27 -9.67
N ASP A 67 -12.89 -6.27 -11.00
CA ASP A 67 -12.45 -7.39 -11.85
C ASP A 67 -10.92 -7.49 -11.93
N SER A 68 -10.22 -6.35 -11.88
CA SER A 68 -8.76 -6.31 -11.98
C SER A 68 -8.04 -7.01 -10.84
N THR A 69 -8.68 -7.20 -9.69
CA THR A 69 -8.10 -7.88 -8.52
C THR A 69 -8.35 -9.40 -8.52
N LYS A 70 -9.15 -9.92 -9.45
CA LYS A 70 -9.48 -11.36 -9.49
C LYS A 70 -8.24 -12.24 -9.68
N GLU A 71 -7.29 -11.79 -10.50
CA GLU A 71 -6.05 -12.53 -10.74
C GLU A 71 -5.13 -12.59 -9.52
N ILE A 72 -5.29 -11.70 -8.54
CA ILE A 72 -4.57 -11.76 -7.26
C ILE A 72 -4.93 -13.05 -6.51
N SER A 73 -6.22 -13.43 -6.50
CA SER A 73 -6.67 -14.66 -5.83
C SER A 73 -6.14 -15.95 -6.50
N ASN A 74 -5.74 -15.89 -7.78
CA ASN A 74 -5.10 -17.02 -8.45
C ASN A 74 -3.68 -17.31 -7.94
N GLY A 75 -3.05 -16.35 -7.23
CA GLY A 75 -1.82 -16.59 -6.49
C GLY A 75 -0.60 -16.91 -7.36
N ASN A 76 -0.43 -16.21 -8.49
CA ASN A 76 0.79 -16.36 -9.31
C ASN A 76 1.24 -14.98 -9.79
N PHE A 77 2.00 -14.26 -8.96
CA PHE A 77 2.45 -12.89 -9.23
C PHE A 77 3.57 -12.48 -8.28
N ARG A 78 4.19 -11.34 -8.58
CA ARG A 78 5.04 -10.56 -7.67
C ARG A 78 4.30 -9.31 -7.19
N PHE A 79 4.62 -8.85 -5.98
CA PHE A 79 4.04 -7.64 -5.44
C PHE A 79 5.06 -6.82 -4.66
N THR A 80 4.78 -5.52 -4.54
CA THR A 80 5.45 -4.61 -3.59
C THR A 80 4.41 -3.82 -2.82
N LEU A 81 4.78 -3.44 -1.61
CA LEU A 81 4.02 -2.51 -0.77
C LEU A 81 5.02 -1.50 -0.19
N ALA A 82 4.72 -0.22 -0.28
CA ALA A 82 5.53 0.84 0.31
C ALA A 82 4.63 1.91 0.92
N GLY A 83 4.96 2.37 2.10
CA GLY A 83 4.24 3.44 2.82
C GLY A 83 4.18 3.19 4.32
N ALA A 84 3.73 4.21 5.06
CA ALA A 84 3.58 4.16 6.52
C ALA A 84 4.86 3.73 7.28
N GLY A 85 6.04 4.10 6.75
CA GLY A 85 7.32 3.74 7.37
C GLY A 85 7.72 2.27 7.18
N SER A 86 7.04 1.54 6.29
CA SER A 86 7.34 0.15 5.97
C SER A 86 7.41 -0.09 4.47
N THR A 87 8.14 -1.14 4.09
CA THR A 87 8.15 -1.68 2.73
C THR A 87 8.00 -3.19 2.80
N ALA A 88 7.34 -3.74 1.79
CA ALA A 88 7.31 -5.19 1.59
C ALA A 88 7.49 -5.49 0.10
N GLU A 89 8.18 -6.56 -0.21
CA GLU A 89 8.27 -7.14 -1.55
C GLU A 89 8.09 -8.64 -1.45
N GLY A 90 7.44 -9.24 -2.43
CA GLY A 90 7.22 -10.67 -2.37
C GLY A 90 6.73 -11.27 -3.66
N LEU A 91 6.54 -12.56 -3.60
CA LEU A 91 5.92 -13.36 -4.65
C LEU A 91 4.97 -14.40 -4.06
N VAL A 92 4.00 -14.77 -4.84
CA VAL A 92 3.14 -15.92 -4.58
C VAL A 92 3.18 -16.84 -5.80
N HIS A 93 3.31 -18.13 -5.58
CA HIS A 93 3.29 -19.14 -6.64
C HIS A 93 2.39 -20.30 -6.20
N GLN A 94 1.11 -20.18 -6.49
CA GLN A 94 0.06 -21.14 -6.14
C GLN A 94 0.33 -22.56 -6.67
N PRO A 95 0.85 -22.76 -7.91
CA PRO A 95 1.08 -24.10 -8.40
C PRO A 95 2.03 -24.95 -7.54
N SER A 96 3.01 -24.32 -6.87
CA SER A 96 3.89 -25.00 -5.91
C SER A 96 3.47 -24.80 -4.46
N GLN A 97 2.37 -24.12 -4.20
CA GLN A 97 1.94 -23.67 -2.86
C GLN A 97 3.08 -23.03 -2.07
N SER A 98 3.76 -22.07 -2.73
CA SER A 98 4.85 -21.33 -2.13
C SER A 98 4.64 -19.82 -2.22
N ALA A 99 5.15 -19.10 -1.20
CA ALA A 99 5.18 -17.65 -1.15
C ALA A 99 6.45 -17.21 -0.42
N ALA A 100 6.99 -16.07 -0.80
CA ALA A 100 8.08 -15.43 -0.09
C ALA A 100 7.79 -13.94 0.02
N MET A 101 8.14 -13.36 1.17
CA MET A 101 7.92 -11.94 1.43
C MET A 101 9.06 -11.40 2.30
N LYS A 102 9.60 -10.26 1.92
CA LYS A 102 10.54 -9.48 2.72
C LYS A 102 9.85 -8.20 3.16
N ILE A 103 9.84 -7.96 4.45
CA ILE A 103 9.24 -6.78 5.06
C ILE A 103 10.34 -6.00 5.77
N ALA A 104 10.37 -4.68 5.60
CA ALA A 104 11.21 -3.78 6.38
C ALA A 104 10.33 -2.72 7.04
N ILE A 105 10.51 -2.53 8.34
CA ILE A 105 9.80 -1.55 9.16
C ILE A 105 10.85 -0.68 9.84
N GLY A 106 10.64 0.64 9.80
CA GLY A 106 11.62 1.61 10.24
C GLY A 106 12.76 1.81 9.23
N GLY A 107 13.50 2.89 9.39
CA GLY A 107 14.64 3.25 8.54
C GLY A 107 15.97 3.21 9.29
N PRO A 108 17.07 3.56 8.63
CA PRO A 108 18.41 3.55 9.26
C PRO A 108 18.52 4.47 10.49
N SER A 109 17.68 5.48 10.58
CA SER A 109 17.64 6.45 11.69
C SER A 109 16.57 6.11 12.75
N SER A 110 15.86 4.99 12.61
CA SER A 110 14.83 4.60 13.59
C SER A 110 15.47 4.03 14.86
N ASP A 111 14.89 4.34 16.01
CA ASP A 111 15.30 3.75 17.28
C ASP A 111 15.20 2.24 17.30
N LEU A 112 14.25 1.70 16.54
CA LEU A 112 14.09 0.28 16.24
C LEU A 112 13.74 0.11 14.77
N ALA A 113 14.54 -0.66 14.04
CA ALA A 113 14.23 -1.12 12.70
C ALA A 113 14.17 -2.65 12.68
N MET A 114 13.23 -3.19 11.92
CA MET A 114 12.98 -4.63 11.82
C MET A 114 12.95 -5.04 10.35
N LYS A 115 13.60 -6.18 10.05
CA LYS A 115 13.46 -6.87 8.76
C LYS A 115 12.97 -8.28 9.01
N LEU A 116 11.93 -8.66 8.28
CA LEU A 116 11.45 -10.04 8.22
C LEU A 116 11.62 -10.57 6.81
N ASP A 117 12.13 -11.78 6.71
CA ASP A 117 12.14 -12.58 5.49
C ASP A 117 11.30 -13.83 5.79
N VAL A 118 10.10 -13.92 5.20
CA VAL A 118 9.14 -15.00 5.45
C VAL A 118 9.06 -15.86 4.20
N VAL A 119 9.20 -17.16 4.36
CA VAL A 119 9.11 -18.15 3.28
C VAL A 119 8.08 -19.20 3.67
N HIS A 120 7.10 -19.39 2.81
CA HIS A 120 6.12 -20.47 2.88
C HIS A 120 6.37 -21.43 1.71
N PHE A 121 6.46 -22.69 1.98
CA PHE A 121 6.53 -23.75 0.99
C PHE A 121 5.88 -25.00 1.59
N LYS A 122 4.57 -25.16 1.36
CA LYS A 122 3.80 -26.20 2.05
C LYS A 122 4.50 -27.56 2.06
N PRO A 123 4.50 -28.25 3.20
CA PRO A 123 3.79 -27.92 4.45
C PRO A 123 4.57 -26.99 5.39
N ASP A 124 5.76 -26.54 5.03
CA ASP A 124 6.68 -25.83 5.90
C ASP A 124 6.59 -24.30 5.75
N SER A 125 7.03 -23.61 6.79
CA SER A 125 7.18 -22.13 6.78
C SER A 125 8.40 -21.75 7.62
N TRP A 126 9.07 -20.68 7.22
CA TRP A 126 10.25 -20.14 7.91
C TRP A 126 10.15 -18.62 8.00
N VAL A 127 10.73 -18.08 9.06
CA VAL A 127 10.94 -16.64 9.20
C VAL A 127 12.38 -16.36 9.62
N LYS A 128 12.99 -15.37 8.99
CA LYS A 128 14.25 -14.79 9.45
C LYS A 128 13.97 -13.37 9.93
N LEU A 129 14.33 -13.10 11.17
CA LEU A 129 14.15 -11.80 11.82
C LEU A 129 15.51 -11.14 12.02
N GLU A 130 15.61 -9.89 11.60
CA GLU A 130 16.74 -9.01 11.87
C GLU A 130 16.22 -7.77 12.58
N LEU A 131 16.85 -7.38 13.67
CA LEU A 131 16.54 -6.17 14.43
C LEU A 131 17.78 -5.28 14.51
N SER A 132 17.58 -3.98 14.39
CA SER A 132 18.64 -2.98 14.45
C SER A 132 18.15 -1.70 15.09
N GLY A 133 19.10 -0.82 15.47
CA GLY A 133 18.83 0.43 16.17
C GLY A 133 19.15 0.33 17.67
N PRO A 134 19.24 1.47 18.38
CA PRO A 134 19.59 1.53 19.79
C PRO A 134 18.65 0.72 20.68
N THR A 135 17.35 0.74 20.43
CA THR A 135 16.35 0.01 21.22
C THR A 135 16.48 -1.49 21.05
N ALA A 136 16.92 -2.01 19.88
CA ALA A 136 17.12 -3.43 19.66
C ALA A 136 18.05 -4.04 20.71
N ASN A 137 19.15 -3.37 21.01
CA ASN A 137 20.15 -3.84 21.95
C ASN A 137 19.65 -3.85 23.42
N SER A 138 18.58 -3.13 23.72
CA SER A 138 18.02 -2.97 25.05
C SER A 138 16.94 -4.00 25.40
N LEU A 139 16.47 -4.79 24.44
CA LEU A 139 15.38 -5.76 24.63
C LEU A 139 15.92 -7.13 25.10
N PRO A 140 15.67 -7.58 26.34
CA PRO A 140 16.17 -8.85 26.84
C PRO A 140 15.67 -10.06 26.04
N ALA A 141 14.43 -10.00 25.54
CA ALA A 141 13.81 -11.07 24.75
C ALA A 141 14.56 -11.34 23.43
N ILE A 142 15.26 -10.35 22.88
CA ILE A 142 16.02 -10.50 21.62
C ILE A 142 17.13 -11.54 21.73
N LYS A 143 17.73 -11.70 22.90
CA LYS A 143 18.82 -12.69 23.13
C LYS A 143 18.36 -14.14 22.96
N GLN A 144 17.06 -14.39 23.07
CA GLN A 144 16.45 -15.72 22.93
C GLN A 144 15.97 -15.98 21.49
N LEU A 145 15.91 -14.93 20.67
CA LEU A 145 15.58 -15.04 19.26
C LEU A 145 16.83 -15.40 18.45
N ASN A 146 16.74 -16.36 17.57
CA ASN A 146 17.83 -16.75 16.66
C ASN A 146 17.94 -15.74 15.51
N LEU A 147 18.28 -14.46 15.82
CA LEU A 147 18.36 -13.40 14.82
C LEU A 147 19.30 -13.76 13.68
N GLY A 148 18.92 -13.39 12.46
CA GLY A 148 19.70 -13.63 11.26
C GLY A 148 19.67 -15.07 10.74
N LYS A 149 19.02 -16.01 11.45
CA LYS A 149 18.77 -17.38 10.97
C LYS A 149 17.32 -17.55 10.57
N TYR A 150 17.07 -18.46 9.62
CA TYR A 150 15.71 -18.92 9.33
C TYR A 150 15.22 -19.81 10.45
N GLN A 151 14.09 -19.49 11.01
CA GLN A 151 13.45 -20.21 12.09
C GLN A 151 12.27 -20.98 11.53
N HIS A 152 12.30 -22.31 11.59
CA HIS A 152 11.22 -23.17 11.13
C HIS A 152 10.01 -23.00 12.04
N LEU A 153 8.85 -22.74 11.46
CA LEU A 153 7.62 -22.40 12.17
C LEU A 153 6.74 -23.64 12.36
N ASP A 154 6.29 -23.90 13.58
CA ASP A 154 5.25 -24.87 13.86
C ASP A 154 3.92 -24.41 13.26
N GLN A 155 3.41 -25.17 12.30
CA GLN A 155 2.20 -24.85 11.54
C GLN A 155 0.96 -24.73 12.42
N ASN A 156 0.89 -25.49 13.53
CA ASN A 156 -0.23 -25.39 14.47
C ASN A 156 -0.23 -24.05 15.22
N ARG A 157 0.97 -23.51 15.48
CA ARG A 157 1.14 -22.25 16.22
C ARG A 157 0.93 -21.02 15.35
N ILE A 158 1.13 -21.13 14.05
CA ILE A 158 0.90 -20.00 13.10
C ILE A 158 -0.47 -20.04 12.42
N LYS A 159 -1.26 -21.09 12.63
CA LYS A 159 -2.59 -21.20 12.03
C LYS A 159 -3.46 -20.02 12.47
N GLY A 160 -3.92 -19.24 11.49
CA GLY A 160 -4.71 -18.03 11.73
C GLY A 160 -3.90 -16.81 12.21
N ASN A 161 -2.60 -16.94 12.41
CA ASN A 161 -1.72 -15.79 12.68
C ASN A 161 -1.51 -15.00 11.39
N ARG A 162 -1.86 -13.70 11.39
CA ARG A 162 -1.82 -12.85 10.19
C ARG A 162 -0.40 -12.42 9.81
N ASN A 163 0.54 -12.46 10.75
CA ASN A 163 1.90 -11.99 10.54
C ASN A 163 2.86 -13.12 10.12
N LEU A 164 2.59 -14.34 10.58
CA LEU A 164 3.45 -15.50 10.34
C LEU A 164 2.79 -16.59 9.48
N GLY A 165 1.47 -16.54 9.31
CA GLY A 165 0.73 -17.49 8.48
C GLY A 165 0.50 -16.96 7.06
N PHE A 166 0.31 -17.86 6.11
CA PHE A 166 -0.10 -17.52 4.76
C PHE A 166 -1.22 -18.46 4.32
N ASP A 167 -2.33 -17.88 3.88
CA ASP A 167 -3.49 -18.63 3.42
C ASP A 167 -3.51 -18.68 1.88
N PHE A 168 -3.17 -19.84 1.34
CA PHE A 168 -3.19 -20.07 -0.12
C PHE A 168 -4.61 -20.18 -0.70
N GLU A 169 -5.65 -20.22 0.12
CA GLU A 169 -7.05 -20.20 -0.34
C GLU A 169 -7.59 -18.75 -0.43
N LYS A 170 -6.93 -17.80 0.23
CA LYS A 170 -7.33 -16.39 0.28
C LYS A 170 -6.15 -15.47 0.02
N VAL A 171 -5.60 -15.58 -1.18
CA VAL A 171 -4.39 -14.83 -1.56
C VAL A 171 -4.73 -13.37 -1.81
N ASP A 172 -4.31 -12.50 -0.90
CA ASP A 172 -4.33 -11.03 -1.07
C ASP A 172 -3.30 -10.39 -0.10
N PRO A 173 -1.99 -10.55 -0.36
CA PRO A 173 -0.95 -10.18 0.60
C PRO A 173 -0.89 -8.69 0.93
N ALA A 174 -1.34 -7.82 0.02
CA ALA A 174 -1.40 -6.38 0.23
C ALA A 174 -2.82 -5.87 0.52
N GLY A 175 -3.84 -6.74 0.53
CA GLY A 175 -5.22 -6.39 0.82
C GLY A 175 -5.91 -5.57 -0.27
N SER A 176 -5.39 -5.58 -1.50
CA SER A 176 -5.93 -4.76 -2.61
C SER A 176 -7.33 -5.18 -3.03
N ALA A 177 -7.67 -6.48 -2.95
CA ALA A 177 -9.01 -6.95 -3.28
C ALA A 177 -10.05 -6.46 -2.26
N VAL A 178 -9.69 -6.42 -0.97
CA VAL A 178 -10.58 -5.86 0.07
C VAL A 178 -10.69 -4.34 -0.08
N LEU A 179 -9.58 -3.66 -0.34
CA LEU A 179 -9.56 -2.21 -0.54
C LEU A 179 -10.45 -1.78 -1.70
N THR A 180 -10.36 -2.43 -2.86
CA THR A 180 -11.17 -2.08 -4.04
C THR A 180 -12.67 -2.26 -3.81
N GLN A 181 -13.10 -3.16 -2.93
CA GLN A 181 -14.50 -3.27 -2.52
C GLN A 181 -15.01 -2.00 -1.81
N GLY A 182 -14.11 -1.28 -1.12
CA GLY A 182 -14.40 -0.02 -0.43
C GLY A 182 -14.53 1.21 -1.34
N ILE A 183 -14.37 1.10 -2.67
CA ILE A 183 -14.45 2.23 -3.60
C ILE A 183 -15.83 2.88 -3.49
N THR A 184 -15.85 4.17 -3.13
CA THR A 184 -17.06 5.00 -3.01
C THR A 184 -17.32 5.79 -4.30
N GLU A 185 -16.26 6.37 -4.87
CA GLU A 185 -16.30 7.09 -6.13
C GLU A 185 -15.11 6.72 -7.00
N VAL A 186 -15.31 6.60 -8.31
CA VAL A 186 -14.24 6.33 -9.26
C VAL A 186 -14.57 6.88 -10.64
N ARG A 187 -13.54 7.34 -11.34
CA ARG A 187 -13.58 7.74 -12.73
C ARG A 187 -12.36 7.23 -13.48
N SER A 188 -12.50 6.98 -14.75
CA SER A 188 -11.35 6.77 -15.63
C SER A 188 -10.61 8.11 -15.83
N THR A 189 -9.30 8.07 -15.81
CA THR A 189 -8.42 9.23 -16.06
C THR A 189 -7.57 9.05 -17.31
N GLY A 190 -7.68 7.89 -17.96
CA GLY A 190 -6.97 7.51 -19.16
C GLY A 190 -7.11 6.00 -19.39
N THR A 191 -6.48 5.49 -20.43
CA THR A 191 -6.51 4.05 -20.75
C THR A 191 -5.87 3.26 -19.58
N GLY A 192 -6.68 2.40 -18.95
CA GLY A 192 -6.23 1.59 -17.82
C GLY A 192 -5.86 2.38 -16.56
N ALA A 193 -6.25 3.67 -16.46
CA ALA A 193 -5.95 4.53 -15.34
C ALA A 193 -7.24 5.05 -14.69
N TYR A 194 -7.26 5.05 -13.34
CA TYR A 194 -8.44 5.40 -12.54
C TYR A 194 -8.04 6.29 -11.38
N ALA A 195 -8.98 7.12 -10.92
CA ALA A 195 -8.86 7.89 -9.69
C ALA A 195 -10.22 8.01 -9.01
N GLY A 196 -10.22 8.18 -7.70
CA GLY A 196 -11.46 8.29 -6.93
C GLY A 196 -11.24 8.37 -5.45
N THR A 197 -12.24 7.93 -4.68
CA THR A 197 -12.22 7.83 -3.22
C THR A 197 -12.57 6.42 -2.77
N ILE A 198 -12.00 6.01 -1.63
CA ILE A 198 -12.15 4.67 -1.07
C ILE A 198 -12.40 4.76 0.42
N ASP A 199 -13.35 3.97 0.92
CA ASP A 199 -13.57 3.76 2.34
C ASP A 199 -12.58 2.69 2.84
N VAL A 200 -11.62 3.12 3.66
CA VAL A 200 -10.59 2.24 4.22
C VAL A 200 -10.94 1.72 5.61
N THR A 201 -12.16 1.95 6.11
CA THR A 201 -12.55 1.52 7.47
C THR A 201 -12.45 0.00 7.67
N LYS A 202 -12.56 -0.78 6.59
CA LYS A 202 -12.38 -2.24 6.60
C LYS A 202 -10.96 -2.70 6.28
N ALA A 203 -10.04 -1.78 5.95
CA ALA A 203 -8.68 -2.12 5.55
C ALA A 203 -7.85 -2.78 6.66
N ALA A 204 -8.20 -2.55 7.94
CA ALA A 204 -7.58 -3.24 9.07
C ALA A 204 -7.83 -4.75 9.03
N GLU A 205 -9.01 -5.19 8.56
CA GLU A 205 -9.35 -6.60 8.41
C GLU A 205 -8.49 -7.29 7.34
N ALA A 206 -8.07 -6.52 6.32
CA ALA A 206 -7.18 -6.99 5.26
C ALA A 206 -5.69 -6.92 5.63
N GLY A 207 -5.34 -6.27 6.76
CA GLY A 207 -3.94 -6.04 7.15
C GLY A 207 -3.21 -4.96 6.35
N SER A 208 -3.88 -4.27 5.41
CA SER A 208 -3.29 -3.23 4.56
C SER A 208 -3.01 -1.93 5.31
N LEU A 209 -3.82 -1.65 6.32
CA LEU A 209 -3.70 -0.49 7.21
C LEU A 209 -3.89 -0.95 8.65
N ASN A 210 -3.10 -0.41 9.58
CA ASN A 210 -3.31 -0.72 10.98
C ASN A 210 -4.51 0.04 11.56
N ALA A 211 -5.17 -0.55 12.57
CA ALA A 211 -6.36 0.00 13.18
C ALA A 211 -6.14 1.40 13.80
N ALA A 212 -4.95 1.67 14.32
CA ALA A 212 -4.62 2.99 14.88
C ALA A 212 -4.59 4.08 13.82
N THR A 213 -4.03 3.79 12.63
CA THR A 213 -4.05 4.72 11.48
C THR A 213 -5.49 5.02 11.06
N ILE A 214 -6.34 3.99 10.94
CA ILE A 214 -7.76 4.17 10.57
C ILE A 214 -8.50 4.99 11.63
N ALA A 215 -8.28 4.71 12.91
CA ALA A 215 -8.87 5.48 14.00
C ALA A 215 -8.42 6.95 13.99
N ALA A 216 -7.13 7.22 13.71
CA ALA A 216 -6.61 8.58 13.62
C ALA A 216 -7.22 9.36 12.45
N LEU A 217 -7.49 8.71 11.31
CA LEU A 217 -8.17 9.31 10.17
C LEU A 217 -9.62 9.73 10.49
N GLY A 218 -10.29 9.04 11.42
CA GLY A 218 -11.67 9.33 11.80
C GLY A 218 -12.62 9.32 10.60
N THR A 219 -13.35 10.41 10.36
CA THR A 219 -14.29 10.51 9.23
C THR A 219 -13.61 10.51 7.87
N GLN A 220 -12.34 10.93 7.78
CA GLN A 220 -11.57 10.96 6.53
C GLN A 220 -11.28 9.54 6.01
N ALA A 221 -11.32 8.51 6.87
CA ALA A 221 -11.16 7.12 6.48
C ALA A 221 -12.20 6.63 5.46
N LYS A 222 -13.35 7.32 5.37
CA LYS A 222 -14.44 6.96 4.43
C LYS A 222 -14.25 7.53 3.01
N THR A 223 -13.32 8.45 2.83
CA THR A 223 -13.14 9.19 1.56
C THR A 223 -11.65 9.40 1.25
N VAL A 224 -10.82 8.38 1.47
CA VAL A 224 -9.40 8.43 1.16
C VAL A 224 -9.22 8.49 -0.36
N PRO A 225 -8.51 9.50 -0.90
CA PRO A 225 -8.22 9.56 -2.33
C PRO A 225 -7.33 8.39 -2.76
N PHE A 226 -7.59 7.86 -3.94
CA PHE A 226 -6.76 6.84 -4.54
C PHE A 226 -6.54 7.06 -6.03
N THR A 227 -5.48 6.46 -6.56
CA THR A 227 -5.27 6.21 -7.98
C THR A 227 -4.99 4.74 -8.20
N ALA A 228 -5.38 4.21 -9.37
CA ALA A 228 -5.12 2.84 -9.74
C ALA A 228 -4.75 2.73 -11.21
N LYS A 229 -3.94 1.72 -11.54
CA LYS A 229 -3.62 1.35 -12.91
C LYS A 229 -3.87 -0.14 -13.10
N VAL A 230 -4.35 -0.48 -14.27
CA VAL A 230 -4.45 -1.86 -14.74
C VAL A 230 -3.52 -2.06 -15.93
N ASP A 231 -3.03 -3.28 -16.09
CA ASP A 231 -2.22 -3.66 -17.24
C ASP A 231 -3.09 -3.84 -18.51
N PRO A 232 -2.50 -4.09 -19.69
CA PRO A 232 -3.27 -4.28 -20.93
C PRO A 232 -4.25 -5.47 -20.89
N GLN A 233 -4.08 -6.40 -19.94
CA GLN A 233 -4.99 -7.53 -19.73
C GLN A 233 -6.10 -7.22 -18.71
N GLY A 234 -6.15 -5.97 -18.19
CA GLY A 234 -7.13 -5.52 -17.21
C GLY A 234 -6.83 -5.94 -15.77
N ARG A 235 -5.62 -6.44 -15.46
CA ARG A 235 -5.21 -6.86 -14.09
C ARG A 235 -4.61 -5.68 -13.35
N LEU A 236 -4.87 -5.59 -12.05
CA LEU A 236 -4.33 -4.51 -11.21
C LEU A 236 -2.79 -4.52 -11.27
N SER A 237 -2.19 -3.41 -11.68
CA SER A 237 -0.74 -3.24 -11.70
C SER A 237 -0.24 -2.25 -10.65
N GLU A 238 -1.07 -1.27 -10.27
CA GLU A 238 -0.74 -0.28 -9.25
C GLU A 238 -1.99 0.18 -8.52
N LEU A 239 -1.93 0.30 -7.21
CA LEU A 239 -2.92 0.96 -6.36
C LEU A 239 -2.18 1.89 -5.39
N VAL A 240 -2.56 3.15 -5.37
CA VAL A 240 -1.96 4.18 -4.51
C VAL A 240 -3.04 4.82 -3.66
N LEU A 241 -2.89 4.78 -2.35
CA LEU A 241 -3.74 5.49 -1.39
C LEU A 241 -3.03 6.75 -0.91
N GLN A 242 -3.73 7.89 -0.93
CA GLN A 242 -3.25 9.17 -0.41
C GLN A 242 -3.86 9.40 0.98
N LEU A 243 -3.19 8.93 2.02
CA LEU A 243 -3.68 9.14 3.39
C LEU A 243 -3.46 10.60 3.80
N PRO A 244 -4.51 11.33 4.17
CA PRO A 244 -4.36 12.69 4.67
C PRO A 244 -3.64 12.72 6.02
N ALA A 245 -3.12 13.88 6.41
CA ALA A 245 -2.58 14.07 7.75
C ALA A 245 -3.67 13.83 8.80
N ALA A 246 -3.33 13.09 9.86
CA ALA A 246 -4.26 12.74 10.93
C ALA A 246 -3.56 12.69 12.29
N GLY A 247 -4.05 13.47 13.25
CA GLY A 247 -3.43 13.60 14.56
C GLY A 247 -2.00 14.15 14.42
N GLN A 248 -1.02 13.37 14.88
CA GLN A 248 0.41 13.72 14.77
C GLN A 248 1.09 13.08 13.55
N THR A 249 0.35 12.31 12.76
CA THR A 249 0.88 11.64 11.56
C THR A 249 0.74 12.56 10.36
N ALA A 250 1.84 12.86 9.67
CA ALA A 250 1.83 13.62 8.43
C ALA A 250 1.07 12.85 7.33
N ALA A 251 0.63 13.57 6.30
CA ALA A 251 0.09 12.94 5.10
C ALA A 251 1.10 11.98 4.51
N GLN A 252 0.64 10.82 4.03
CA GLN A 252 1.50 9.77 3.52
C GLN A 252 0.85 9.01 2.37
N GLU A 253 1.67 8.44 1.54
CA GLU A 253 1.25 7.59 0.44
C GLU A 253 1.46 6.12 0.81
N ILE A 254 0.52 5.25 0.42
CA ILE A 254 0.70 3.80 0.44
C ILE A 254 0.55 3.32 -0.99
N LYS A 255 1.60 2.72 -1.51
CA LYS A 255 1.68 2.23 -2.88
C LYS A 255 1.81 0.72 -2.90
N MET A 256 0.95 0.07 -3.67
CA MET A 256 0.97 -1.36 -3.96
C MET A 256 1.20 -1.56 -5.44
N THR A 257 2.08 -2.47 -5.81
CA THR A 257 2.29 -2.85 -7.21
C THR A 257 2.22 -4.35 -7.38
N TYR A 258 1.80 -4.77 -8.56
CA TYR A 258 1.71 -6.18 -8.95
C TYR A 258 2.31 -6.37 -10.34
N SER A 259 3.06 -7.45 -10.51
CA SER A 259 3.72 -7.81 -11.77
C SER A 259 3.83 -9.32 -11.92
N ASP A 260 4.34 -9.75 -13.06
CA ASP A 260 4.63 -11.16 -13.37
C ASP A 260 3.44 -12.10 -13.14
N TYR A 261 2.23 -11.63 -13.39
CA TYR A 261 1.03 -12.44 -13.32
C TYR A 261 1.12 -13.67 -14.24
N GLY A 262 1.01 -14.87 -13.65
CA GLY A 262 1.16 -16.13 -14.35
C GLY A 262 2.60 -16.53 -14.67
N ALA A 263 3.58 -15.66 -14.35
CA ALA A 263 5.00 -15.87 -14.66
C ALA A 263 5.92 -15.86 -13.42
N ALA A 264 5.36 -15.67 -12.22
CA ALA A 264 6.15 -15.78 -11.00
C ALA A 264 6.70 -17.22 -10.85
N THR A 265 7.91 -17.33 -10.31
CA THR A 265 8.54 -18.62 -10.04
C THR A 265 8.31 -19.05 -8.59
N ALA A 266 8.44 -20.35 -8.30
CA ALA A 266 8.33 -20.87 -6.94
C ALA A 266 9.31 -20.17 -5.98
N ALA A 267 8.88 -19.94 -4.74
CA ALA A 267 9.77 -19.50 -3.69
C ALA A 267 10.89 -20.52 -3.44
N GLN A 268 12.04 -20.06 -3.02
CA GLN A 268 13.16 -20.95 -2.67
C GLN A 268 13.10 -21.27 -1.16
N LYS A 269 13.22 -22.55 -0.83
CA LYS A 269 13.39 -22.95 0.58
C LYS A 269 14.71 -22.41 1.13
N PRO A 270 14.76 -22.02 2.41
CA PRO A 270 16.02 -21.64 3.04
C PRO A 270 17.05 -22.75 3.00
N PRO A 271 18.36 -22.44 2.90
CA PRO A 271 19.42 -23.43 3.04
C PRO A 271 19.35 -24.14 4.39
N ALA A 272 19.45 -25.48 4.40
CA ALA A 272 19.23 -26.27 5.62
C ALA A 272 20.22 -25.95 6.76
N ASP A 273 21.42 -25.54 6.43
CA ASP A 273 22.45 -25.12 7.40
C ASP A 273 22.16 -23.76 8.07
N GLN A 274 21.23 -23.00 7.52
CA GLN A 274 20.77 -21.73 8.07
C GLN A 274 19.45 -21.85 8.82
N VAL A 275 18.87 -23.04 8.92
CA VAL A 275 17.57 -23.28 9.57
C VAL A 275 17.76 -23.76 11.00
N VAL A 276 16.97 -23.21 11.91
CA VAL A 276 16.82 -23.64 13.30
C VAL A 276 15.34 -23.72 13.65
N GLU A 277 14.97 -24.42 14.72
CA GLU A 277 13.59 -24.40 15.22
C GLU A 277 13.25 -23.05 15.87
N ALA A 278 12.03 -22.58 15.65
CA ALA A 278 11.54 -21.33 16.21
C ALA A 278 11.30 -21.45 17.74
N PRO A 279 11.93 -20.60 18.57
CA PRO A 279 11.70 -20.60 20.00
C PRO A 279 10.31 -20.06 20.34
N ALA A 280 9.82 -20.34 21.55
CA ALA A 280 8.49 -19.92 22.00
C ALA A 280 8.32 -18.39 21.98
N GLU A 281 9.38 -17.67 22.27
CA GLU A 281 9.45 -16.20 22.32
C GLU A 281 9.16 -15.56 20.97
N LEU A 282 9.53 -16.23 19.87
CA LEU A 282 9.23 -15.73 18.52
C LEU A 282 7.71 -15.59 18.30
N TYR A 283 6.96 -16.62 18.65
CA TYR A 283 5.50 -16.58 18.47
C TYR A 283 4.83 -15.53 19.35
N SER A 284 5.39 -15.28 20.55
CA SER A 284 4.87 -14.26 21.46
C SER A 284 5.07 -12.82 20.93
N LEU A 285 6.07 -12.61 20.07
CA LEU A 285 6.34 -11.32 19.45
C LEU A 285 5.28 -10.94 18.41
N PHE A 286 4.61 -11.94 17.80
CA PHE A 286 3.67 -11.75 16.70
C PHE A 286 2.20 -12.04 17.07
N ASN A 287 1.90 -12.29 18.34
CA ASN A 287 0.54 -12.50 18.87
C ASN A 287 -0.13 -11.21 19.35
#